data_f276f5f533db939cff4513c88aba22d4
#
_entry.id   f276f5f533db939cff4513c88aba22d4
#
_cell.length_a   1.000
_cell.length_b   1.000
_cell.length_c   1.000
_cell.angle_alpha   90.00
_cell.angle_beta   90.00
_cell.angle_gamma   90.00
#
_symmetry.space_group_name_H-M   'P 1'
#
loop_
_entity.id
_entity.type
_entity.pdbx_description
1 polymer ?
#
loop_
_entity_poly.entity_id
_entity_poly.type
_entity_poly.pdbx_seq_one_letter_code
_entity_poly.pdbx_strand_id
1 'polypeptide(L)'
;MMDAAKVLRDRKPEHKYLIAIDSDGCAFDTMEIKQKECFIPNIIKYWSMQPIAKYTRAAAEFVNLYSRWRGYNRFPALVKTFDLLEQWDAVKARNFVMPRIDMLKQWITEESKLGNPALQAWCAHHGPEKAPDMHLTLTWSLAVNESIADIVQGGLPPFPFVRECLERA
;
A
#
# COMPACT_ATOMS: atom_id res chain seq x y z
N MET A 1 -4.71 12.10 -25.47
CA MET A 1 -4.71 10.85 -24.67
C MET A 1 -6.08 10.19 -24.85
N MET A 2 -6.17 8.96 -25.37
CA MET A 2 -7.45 8.27 -25.48
C MET A 2 -8.00 7.97 -24.07
N ASP A 3 -9.28 8.28 -23.84
CA ASP A 3 -9.96 7.91 -22.60
C ASP A 3 -10.13 6.39 -22.56
N ALA A 4 -9.28 5.72 -21.77
CA ALA A 4 -9.30 4.26 -21.63
C ALA A 4 -10.66 3.75 -21.14
N ALA A 5 -11.38 4.53 -20.32
CA ALA A 5 -12.71 4.17 -19.85
C ALA A 5 -13.75 4.21 -20.97
N LYS A 6 -13.59 5.13 -21.95
CA LYS A 6 -14.43 5.20 -23.14
C LYS A 6 -14.18 4.00 -24.06
N VAL A 7 -12.92 3.65 -24.30
CA VAL A 7 -12.55 2.48 -25.11
C VAL A 7 -13.16 1.20 -24.55
N LEU A 8 -13.12 1.04 -23.21
CA LEU A 8 -13.72 -0.13 -22.55
C LEU A 8 -15.24 -0.15 -22.61
N ARG A 9 -15.90 1.02 -22.45
CA ARG A 9 -17.37 1.12 -22.55
C ARG A 9 -17.90 0.87 -23.95
N ASP A 10 -17.17 1.30 -24.97
CA ASP A 10 -17.58 1.21 -26.36
C ASP A 10 -17.19 -0.14 -27.00
N ARG A 11 -16.47 -1.00 -26.27
CA ARG A 11 -16.05 -2.32 -26.75
C ARG A 11 -17.25 -3.25 -26.91
N LYS A 12 -17.44 -3.75 -28.11
CA LYS A 12 -18.43 -4.79 -28.37
C LYS A 12 -17.90 -6.16 -27.92
N PRO A 13 -18.73 -7.00 -27.27
CA PRO A 13 -18.33 -8.36 -26.92
C PRO A 13 -18.00 -9.16 -28.19
N GLU A 14 -16.83 -9.75 -28.25
CA GLU A 14 -16.40 -10.66 -29.33
C GLU A 14 -16.67 -12.12 -28.99
N HIS A 15 -16.87 -12.41 -27.70
CA HIS A 15 -17.08 -13.74 -27.16
C HIS A 15 -18.29 -13.77 -26.23
N LYS A 16 -18.88 -14.96 -26.05
CA LYS A 16 -20.01 -15.18 -25.16
C LYS A 16 -19.67 -15.03 -23.66
N TYR A 17 -18.43 -15.28 -23.30
CA TYR A 17 -17.95 -15.26 -21.93
C TYR A 17 -16.70 -14.34 -21.80
N LEU A 18 -16.55 -13.73 -20.65
CA LEU A 18 -15.35 -12.98 -20.24
C LEU A 18 -14.77 -13.64 -19.00
N ILE A 19 -13.47 -13.97 -19.05
CA ILE A 19 -12.70 -14.37 -17.88
C ILE A 19 -11.83 -13.18 -17.51
N ALA A 20 -12.06 -12.59 -16.34
CA ALA A 20 -11.27 -11.50 -15.79
C ALA A 20 -10.41 -12.05 -14.66
N ILE A 21 -9.09 -11.85 -14.74
CA ILE A 21 -8.12 -12.31 -13.74
C ILE A 21 -7.39 -11.08 -13.20
N ASP A 22 -7.41 -10.90 -11.86
CA ASP A 22 -6.64 -9.84 -11.19
C ASP A 22 -5.15 -10.15 -11.28
N SER A 23 -4.33 -9.11 -11.32
CA SER A 23 -2.87 -9.26 -11.43
C SER A 23 -2.19 -9.46 -10.08
N ASP A 24 -2.48 -8.58 -9.11
CA ASP A 24 -1.75 -8.50 -7.84
C ASP A 24 -2.14 -9.62 -6.87
N GLY A 25 -1.21 -10.55 -6.62
CA GLY A 25 -1.42 -11.69 -5.73
C GLY A 25 -2.38 -12.75 -6.29
N CYS A 26 -2.70 -12.66 -7.60
CA CYS A 26 -3.51 -13.61 -8.33
C CYS A 26 -2.73 -14.20 -9.51
N ALA A 27 -2.37 -13.40 -10.50
CA ALA A 27 -1.51 -13.84 -11.60
C ALA A 27 -0.01 -13.71 -11.26
N PHE A 28 0.36 -12.75 -10.42
CA PHE A 28 1.74 -12.44 -10.02
C PHE A 28 1.86 -12.37 -8.50
N ASP A 29 3.02 -12.79 -7.96
CA ASP A 29 3.34 -12.67 -6.53
C ASP A 29 3.74 -11.24 -6.14
N THR A 30 3.02 -10.28 -6.66
CA THR A 30 3.30 -8.87 -6.46
C THR A 30 2.89 -8.36 -5.09
N MET A 31 1.92 -9.00 -4.43
CA MET A 31 1.51 -8.60 -3.07
C MET A 31 2.64 -8.83 -2.07
N GLU A 32 3.25 -10.01 -2.05
CA GLU A 32 4.39 -10.33 -1.18
C GLU A 32 5.56 -9.39 -1.47
N ILE A 33 5.97 -9.29 -2.73
CA ILE A 33 7.11 -8.48 -3.16
C ILE A 33 6.90 -7.01 -2.82
N LYS A 34 5.76 -6.41 -3.20
CA LYS A 34 5.46 -5.02 -2.90
C LYS A 34 5.45 -4.75 -1.41
N GLN A 35 4.85 -5.62 -0.60
CA GLN A 35 4.80 -5.39 0.85
C GLN A 35 6.17 -5.54 1.49
N LYS A 36 6.90 -6.61 1.20
CA LYS A 36 8.18 -6.90 1.88
C LYS A 36 9.32 -6.02 1.39
N GLU A 37 9.37 -5.70 0.10
CA GLU A 37 10.50 -4.98 -0.50
C GLU A 37 10.25 -3.48 -0.72
N CYS A 38 8.98 -3.03 -0.75
CA CYS A 38 8.67 -1.62 -0.97
C CYS A 38 8.00 -0.96 0.24
N PHE A 39 6.82 -1.46 0.67
CA PHE A 39 6.05 -0.81 1.72
C PHE A 39 6.77 -0.83 3.07
N ILE A 40 7.15 -2.01 3.54
CA ILE A 40 7.72 -2.20 4.88
C ILE A 40 9.08 -1.51 5.05
N PRO A 41 10.04 -1.62 4.12
CA PRO A 41 11.28 -0.87 4.21
C PRO A 41 11.08 0.64 4.28
N ASN A 42 10.13 1.16 3.48
CA ASN A 42 9.80 2.59 3.50
C ASN A 42 9.06 3.00 4.79
N ILE A 43 8.21 2.15 5.40
CA ILE A 43 7.67 2.42 6.74
C ILE A 43 8.83 2.57 7.74
N ILE A 44 9.73 1.61 7.78
CA ILE A 44 10.87 1.63 8.72
C ILE A 44 11.72 2.88 8.52
N LYS A 45 12.00 3.24 7.26
CA LYS A 45 12.85 4.39 6.92
C LYS A 45 12.20 5.73 7.29
N TYR A 46 11.00 5.98 6.79
CA TYR A 46 10.37 7.30 6.90
C TYR A 46 9.78 7.57 8.29
N TRP A 47 9.32 6.54 8.98
CA TRP A 47 8.76 6.65 10.32
C TRP A 47 9.78 6.37 11.43
N SER A 48 11.08 6.31 11.10
CA SER A 48 12.19 6.11 12.05
C SER A 48 12.03 4.87 12.95
N MET A 49 11.51 3.79 12.37
CA MET A 49 11.19 2.56 13.13
C MET A 49 12.34 1.56 13.19
N GLN A 50 13.58 1.95 12.91
CA GLN A 50 14.75 1.06 12.96
C GLN A 50 14.91 0.37 14.33
N PRO A 51 14.70 1.04 15.49
CA PRO A 51 14.82 0.37 16.79
C PRO A 51 13.85 -0.78 17.01
N ILE A 52 12.72 -0.76 16.33
CA ILE A 52 11.66 -1.78 16.40
C ILE A 52 11.41 -2.48 15.05
N ALA A 53 12.35 -2.40 14.11
CA ALA A 53 12.19 -2.87 12.73
C ALA A 53 11.69 -4.31 12.62
N LYS A 54 12.14 -5.20 13.51
CA LYS A 54 11.66 -6.60 13.58
C LYS A 54 10.14 -6.67 13.78
N TYR A 55 9.63 -5.88 14.70
CA TYR A 55 8.19 -5.86 15.02
C TYR A 55 7.39 -5.13 13.96
N THR A 56 7.96 -4.06 13.40
CA THR A 56 7.34 -3.32 12.27
C THR A 56 7.13 -4.25 11.08
N ARG A 57 8.13 -5.07 10.73
CA ARG A 57 7.97 -6.10 9.67
C ARG A 57 6.85 -7.05 9.98
N ALA A 58 6.86 -7.67 11.16
CA ALA A 58 5.86 -8.66 11.54
C ALA A 58 4.44 -8.09 11.58
N ALA A 59 4.25 -6.88 12.14
CA ALA A 59 2.95 -6.21 12.18
C ALA A 59 2.44 -5.85 10.78
N ALA A 60 3.29 -5.25 9.93
CA ALA A 60 2.92 -4.83 8.61
C ALA A 60 2.65 -6.04 7.67
N GLU A 61 3.45 -7.09 7.75
CA GLU A 61 3.18 -8.36 7.02
C GLU A 61 1.85 -8.96 7.46
N PHE A 62 1.60 -9.05 8.76
CA PHE A 62 0.32 -9.55 9.27
C PHE A 62 -0.86 -8.74 8.72
N VAL A 63 -0.82 -7.41 8.84
CA VAL A 63 -1.91 -6.53 8.38
C VAL A 63 -2.14 -6.71 6.87
N ASN A 64 -1.09 -6.63 6.06
CA ASN A 64 -1.22 -6.49 4.62
C ASN A 64 -1.28 -7.82 3.86
N LEU A 65 -0.77 -8.92 4.44
CA LEU A 65 -0.65 -10.21 3.75
C LEU A 65 -1.50 -11.32 4.39
N TYR A 66 -1.64 -11.35 5.74
CA TYR A 66 -2.16 -12.52 6.44
C TYR A 66 -3.40 -12.25 7.29
N SER A 67 -3.91 -11.01 7.32
CA SER A 67 -5.09 -10.66 8.11
C SER A 67 -6.32 -10.38 7.23
N ARG A 68 -7.45 -10.14 7.89
CA ARG A 68 -8.67 -9.66 7.22
C ARG A 68 -8.53 -8.28 6.54
N TRP A 69 -7.45 -7.57 6.82
CA TRP A 69 -7.13 -6.27 6.19
C TRP A 69 -6.27 -6.41 4.93
N ARG A 70 -5.97 -7.62 4.49
CA ARG A 70 -5.29 -7.84 3.20
C ARG A 70 -6.06 -7.14 2.08
N GLY A 71 -5.33 -6.36 1.27
CA GLY A 71 -5.93 -5.59 0.16
C GLY A 71 -6.57 -4.26 0.56
N TYR A 72 -6.51 -3.88 1.84
CA TYR A 72 -6.97 -2.55 2.25
C TYR A 72 -6.11 -1.45 1.63
N ASN A 73 -6.70 -0.26 1.53
CA ASN A 73 -5.97 0.94 1.15
C ASN A 73 -4.77 1.16 2.09
N ARG A 74 -3.63 1.61 1.52
CA ARG A 74 -2.35 1.76 2.24
C ARG A 74 -2.42 2.66 3.48
N PHE A 75 -3.26 3.69 3.48
CA PHE A 75 -3.35 4.63 4.60
C PHE A 75 -4.02 4.00 5.84
N PRO A 76 -5.22 3.43 5.76
CA PRO A 76 -5.78 2.70 6.89
C PRO A 76 -4.96 1.46 7.27
N ALA A 77 -4.28 0.80 6.33
CA ALA A 77 -3.39 -0.31 6.64
C ALA A 77 -2.14 0.14 7.44
N LEU A 78 -1.58 1.33 7.14
CA LEU A 78 -0.51 1.94 7.93
C LEU A 78 -0.98 2.23 9.36
N VAL A 79 -2.17 2.82 9.53
CA VAL A 79 -2.77 3.08 10.86
C VAL A 79 -2.91 1.77 11.64
N LYS A 80 -3.44 0.71 11.01
CA LYS A 80 -3.58 -0.61 11.67
C LYS A 80 -2.24 -1.22 12.08
N THR A 81 -1.22 -1.03 11.28
CA THR A 81 0.15 -1.46 11.62
C THR A 81 0.64 -0.75 12.88
N PHE A 82 0.43 0.57 12.97
CA PHE A 82 0.85 1.35 14.13
C PHE A 82 0.04 1.01 15.38
N ASP A 83 -1.29 0.83 15.25
CA ASP A 83 -2.15 0.41 16.35
C ASP A 83 -1.71 -0.95 16.95
N LEU A 84 -1.27 -1.91 16.10
CA LEU A 84 -0.74 -3.18 16.57
C LEU A 84 0.60 -3.02 17.29
N LEU A 85 1.50 -2.21 16.73
CA LEU A 85 2.82 -1.95 17.35
C LEU A 85 2.68 -1.28 18.71
N GLU A 86 1.76 -0.32 18.84
CA GLU A 86 1.50 0.39 20.10
C GLU A 86 0.98 -0.55 21.20
N GLN A 87 0.22 -1.57 20.82
CA GLN A 87 -0.33 -2.56 21.76
C GLN A 87 0.65 -3.69 22.09
N TRP A 88 1.71 -3.86 21.32
CA TRP A 88 2.62 -5.00 21.45
C TRP A 88 3.59 -4.82 22.62
N ASP A 89 3.51 -5.71 23.63
CA ASP A 89 4.29 -5.61 24.86
C ASP A 89 5.82 -5.60 24.63
N ALA A 90 6.30 -6.35 23.64
CA ALA A 90 7.71 -6.35 23.29
C ALA A 90 8.19 -5.02 22.64
N VAL A 91 7.29 -4.25 22.05
CA VAL A 91 7.56 -2.88 21.57
C VAL A 91 7.56 -1.91 22.73
N LYS A 92 6.55 -1.99 23.63
CA LYS A 92 6.48 -1.19 24.86
C LYS A 92 7.71 -1.36 25.74
N ALA A 93 8.19 -2.59 25.88
CA ALA A 93 9.41 -2.91 26.65
C ALA A 93 10.69 -2.28 26.09
N ARG A 94 10.67 -1.78 24.85
CA ARG A 94 11.78 -1.03 24.24
C ARG A 94 11.72 0.47 24.49
N ASN A 95 10.70 0.96 25.18
CA ASN A 95 10.45 2.39 25.39
C ASN A 95 10.43 3.20 24.09
N PHE A 96 10.00 2.56 22.97
CA PHE A 96 9.91 3.24 21.70
C PHE A 96 8.67 4.13 21.68
N VAL A 97 8.86 5.41 21.36
CA VAL A 97 7.76 6.37 21.22
C VAL A 97 7.18 6.24 19.81
N MET A 98 5.94 5.76 19.73
CA MET A 98 5.25 5.63 18.44
C MET A 98 5.02 7.01 17.78
N PRO A 99 5.21 7.11 16.48
CA PRO A 99 4.88 8.33 15.74
C PRO A 99 3.40 8.70 15.90
N ARG A 100 3.12 9.98 16.10
CA ARG A 100 1.76 10.49 16.11
C ARG A 100 1.25 10.61 14.67
N ILE A 101 0.04 10.13 14.44
CA ILE A 101 -0.64 10.12 13.13
C ILE A 101 -2.10 10.56 13.27
N ASP A 102 -2.34 11.55 14.12
CA ASP A 102 -3.69 11.99 14.49
C ASP A 102 -4.41 12.63 13.29
N MET A 103 -3.71 13.47 12.52
CA MET A 103 -4.27 14.10 11.32
C MET A 103 -4.54 13.08 10.21
N LEU A 104 -3.66 12.08 10.07
CA LEU A 104 -3.89 10.99 9.12
C LEU A 104 -5.14 10.18 9.50
N LYS A 105 -5.33 9.86 10.78
CA LYS A 105 -6.53 9.16 11.27
C LYS A 105 -7.80 9.96 10.98
N GLN A 106 -7.78 11.27 11.22
CA GLN A 106 -8.89 12.15 10.91
C GLN A 106 -9.17 12.20 9.41
N TRP A 107 -8.15 12.46 8.58
CA TRP A 107 -8.29 12.55 7.13
C TRP A 107 -8.88 11.27 6.51
N ILE A 108 -8.48 10.08 7.00
CA ILE A 108 -9.04 8.80 6.55
C ILE A 108 -10.56 8.71 6.78
N THR A 109 -11.09 9.35 7.82
CA THR A 109 -12.53 9.35 8.11
C THR A 109 -13.32 10.36 7.30
N GLU A 110 -12.68 11.44 6.87
CA GLU A 110 -13.30 12.55 6.15
C GLU A 110 -13.22 12.39 4.61
N GLU A 111 -12.15 11.74 4.11
CA GLU A 111 -11.90 11.61 2.68
C GLU A 111 -12.59 10.36 2.11
N SER A 112 -13.44 10.60 1.12
CA SER A 112 -14.19 9.52 0.45
C SER A 112 -13.35 8.70 -0.54
N LYS A 113 -12.26 9.27 -1.08
CA LYS A 113 -11.43 8.66 -2.11
C LYS A 113 -9.95 8.70 -1.75
N LEU A 114 -9.56 7.84 -0.83
CA LEU A 114 -8.18 7.75 -0.35
C LEU A 114 -7.18 7.44 -1.47
N GLY A 115 -6.25 8.36 -1.71
CA GLY A 115 -5.21 8.23 -2.72
C GLY A 115 -4.18 9.36 -2.67
N ASN A 116 -3.02 9.19 -3.33
CA ASN A 116 -2.00 10.23 -3.39
C ASN A 116 -2.50 11.57 -3.94
N PRO A 117 -3.36 11.62 -4.98
CA PRO A 117 -3.87 12.90 -5.46
C PRO A 117 -4.68 13.66 -4.40
N ALA A 118 -5.55 12.98 -3.64
CA ALA A 118 -6.33 13.60 -2.56
C ALA A 118 -5.42 14.05 -1.41
N LEU A 119 -4.45 13.23 -1.02
CA LEU A 119 -3.47 13.58 0.01
C LEU A 119 -2.59 14.76 -0.40
N GLN A 120 -2.14 14.81 -1.67
CA GLN A 120 -1.42 15.96 -2.23
C GLN A 120 -2.24 17.25 -2.19
N ALA A 121 -3.49 17.19 -2.62
CA ALA A 121 -4.40 18.34 -2.58
C ALA A 121 -4.59 18.83 -1.13
N TRP A 122 -4.77 17.92 -0.19
CA TRP A 122 -4.89 18.24 1.23
C TRP A 122 -3.62 18.91 1.78
N CYS A 123 -2.44 18.35 1.50
CA CYS A 123 -1.15 18.91 1.94
C CYS A 123 -0.84 20.28 1.31
N ALA A 124 -1.33 20.55 0.11
CA ALA A 124 -1.15 21.85 -0.54
C ALA A 124 -1.84 23.01 0.21
N HIS A 125 -2.90 22.69 0.97
CA HIS A 125 -3.64 23.67 1.79
C HIS A 125 -3.17 23.74 3.25
N HIS A 126 -2.30 22.81 3.68
CA HIS A 126 -1.86 22.68 5.07
C HIS A 126 -0.33 22.53 5.12
N GLY A 127 0.35 23.53 5.67
CA GLY A 127 1.81 23.49 5.78
C GLY A 127 2.33 22.35 6.67
N PRO A 128 3.59 21.91 6.45
CA PRO A 128 4.18 20.79 7.19
C PRO A 128 4.32 21.06 8.69
N GLU A 129 4.40 22.33 9.12
CA GLU A 129 4.45 22.71 10.54
C GLU A 129 3.14 22.38 11.26
N LYS A 130 2.00 22.43 10.57
CA LYS A 130 0.67 22.19 11.13
C LYS A 130 0.25 20.73 11.06
N ALA A 131 0.75 20.02 10.07
CA ALA A 131 0.37 18.63 9.80
C ALA A 131 1.58 17.77 9.37
N PRO A 132 2.60 17.62 10.23
CA PRO A 132 3.83 16.93 9.87
C PRO A 132 3.61 15.46 9.51
N ASP A 133 2.66 14.78 10.15
CA ASP A 133 2.31 13.39 9.87
C ASP A 133 1.71 13.20 8.48
N MET A 134 0.90 14.15 7.98
CA MET A 134 0.32 14.10 6.64
C MET A 134 1.38 14.27 5.56
N HIS A 135 2.29 15.24 5.71
CA HIS A 135 3.40 15.44 4.79
C HIS A 135 4.37 14.26 4.79
N LEU A 136 4.63 13.67 5.95
CA LEU A 136 5.44 12.46 6.07
C LEU A 136 4.74 11.27 5.40
N THR A 137 3.43 11.13 5.59
CA THR A 137 2.62 10.10 4.93
C THR A 137 2.67 10.22 3.41
N LEU A 138 2.56 11.45 2.89
CA LEU A 138 2.68 11.70 1.45
C LEU A 138 4.08 11.31 0.93
N THR A 139 5.13 11.75 1.62
CA THR A 139 6.52 11.44 1.27
C THR A 139 6.75 9.92 1.27
N TRP A 140 6.31 9.23 2.32
CA TRP A 140 6.34 7.76 2.38
C TRP A 140 5.59 7.11 1.22
N SER A 141 4.38 7.57 0.95
CA SER A 141 3.54 6.97 -0.09
C SER A 141 4.09 7.15 -1.51
N LEU A 142 4.73 8.29 -1.77
CA LEU A 142 5.45 8.54 -3.04
C LEU A 142 6.69 7.65 -3.16
N ALA A 143 7.49 7.54 -2.10
CA ALA A 143 8.68 6.67 -2.09
C ALA A 143 8.32 5.18 -2.27
N VAL A 144 7.19 4.74 -1.73
CA VAL A 144 6.67 3.38 -1.99
C VAL A 144 6.38 3.19 -3.48
N ASN A 145 5.74 4.16 -4.14
CA ASN A 145 5.46 4.07 -5.57
C ASN A 145 6.73 4.03 -6.41
N GLU A 146 7.74 4.79 -6.04
CA GLU A 146 9.07 4.79 -6.66
C GLU A 146 9.74 3.41 -6.53
N SER A 147 9.79 2.86 -5.31
CA SER A 147 10.33 1.51 -5.06
C SER A 147 9.58 0.43 -5.84
N ILE A 148 8.25 0.55 -5.99
CA ILE A 148 7.46 -0.38 -6.80
C ILE A 148 7.82 -0.25 -8.27
N ALA A 149 7.97 0.97 -8.79
CA ALA A 149 8.34 1.20 -10.19
C ALA A 149 9.70 0.58 -10.51
N ASP A 150 10.69 0.72 -9.63
CA ASP A 150 12.02 0.14 -9.79
C ASP A 150 11.98 -1.39 -9.86
N ILE A 151 11.21 -2.03 -8.97
CA ILE A 151 11.07 -3.49 -8.95
C ILE A 151 10.35 -3.99 -10.21
N VAL A 152 9.29 -3.29 -10.64
CA VAL A 152 8.52 -3.70 -11.83
C VAL A 152 9.35 -3.59 -13.11
N GLN A 153 10.25 -2.61 -13.21
CA GLN A 153 11.18 -2.51 -14.36
C GLN A 153 12.07 -3.76 -14.51
N GLY A 154 12.44 -4.42 -13.40
CA GLY A 154 13.20 -5.67 -13.41
C GLY A 154 12.41 -6.88 -13.92
N GLY A 155 11.10 -6.75 -14.12
CA GLY A 155 10.19 -7.83 -14.47
C GLY A 155 9.79 -8.69 -13.27
N LEU A 156 8.51 -9.01 -13.17
CA LEU A 156 7.97 -9.88 -12.14
C LEU A 156 7.42 -11.16 -12.79
N PRO A 157 7.89 -12.35 -12.38
CA PRO A 157 7.39 -13.58 -12.94
C PRO A 157 5.94 -13.83 -12.51
N PRO A 158 5.11 -14.42 -13.38
CA PRO A 158 3.81 -14.92 -12.97
C PRO A 158 3.97 -16.13 -12.04
N PHE A 159 2.91 -16.45 -11.31
CA PHE A 159 2.85 -17.74 -10.62
C PHE A 159 2.95 -18.91 -11.61
N PRO A 160 3.44 -20.07 -11.15
CA PRO A 160 3.51 -21.26 -11.99
C PRO A 160 2.16 -21.56 -12.64
N PHE A 161 2.19 -21.94 -13.93
CA PHE A 161 1.03 -22.32 -14.74
C PHE A 161 0.03 -21.23 -15.10
N VAL A 162 0.20 -19.98 -14.68
CA VAL A 162 -0.71 -18.87 -15.05
C VAL A 162 -0.76 -18.68 -16.57
N ARG A 163 0.41 -18.71 -17.23
CA ARG A 163 0.50 -18.56 -18.66
C ARG A 163 -0.27 -19.67 -19.39
N GLU A 164 -0.05 -20.90 -18.99
CA GLU A 164 -0.69 -22.09 -19.58
C GLU A 164 -2.22 -22.06 -19.37
N CYS A 165 -2.68 -21.54 -18.22
CA CYS A 165 -4.11 -21.35 -17.97
C CYS A 165 -4.71 -20.32 -18.91
N LEU A 166 -4.02 -19.19 -19.13
CA LEU A 166 -4.48 -18.13 -20.04
C LEU A 166 -4.51 -18.59 -21.51
N GLU A 167 -3.53 -19.39 -21.92
CA GLU A 167 -3.44 -19.94 -23.28
C GLU A 167 -4.53 -20.98 -23.57
N ARG A 168 -5.12 -21.59 -22.52
CA ARG A 168 -6.19 -22.62 -22.64
C ARG A 168 -7.60 -22.07 -22.42
N ALA A 169 -7.72 -20.85 -21.91
CA ALA A 169 -9.01 -20.22 -21.63
C ALA A 169 -9.62 -19.56 -22.89
#